data_a61d17cba9b1d8594951c2ebc566f9e8
#
_entry.id   a61d17cba9b1d8594951c2ebc566f9e8
#
_cell.length_a   1.000
_cell.length_b   1.000
_cell.length_c   1.000
_cell.angle_alpha   90.00
_cell.angle_beta   90.00
_cell.angle_gamma   90.00
#
_symmetry.space_group_name_H-M   'P 1'
#
loop_
_entity.id
_entity.type
_entity.pdbx_description
1 polymer ?
#
loop_
_entity_poly.entity_id
_entity_poly.type
_entity_poly.pdbx_seq_one_letter_code
_entity_poly.pdbx_strand_id
1 'polypeptide(L)'
;MDNSIENWKGLKKILVVLAHPDDPEFFLGATIAKWAAEGHTINYCLLTKGEKGTNNPEISSEEVSKLRQIEQDLAGKVLGVTHIRFLDYEDGYLVPTIETRKQIVGVIRKEKPDVVVSCDPTNYFPRPDYVNHPDHRAAGQIVLDA
;
A
#
# COMPACT_ATOMS: atom_id res chain seq x y z
N MET A 1 -15.45 2.35 27.60
CA MET A 1 -14.78 3.44 26.88
C MET A 1 -14.24 2.81 25.60
N ASP A 2 -14.64 3.35 24.48
CA ASP A 2 -14.10 2.92 23.19
C ASP A 2 -12.63 3.36 23.14
N ASN A 3 -11.70 2.38 23.18
CA ASN A 3 -10.28 2.61 23.12
C ASN A 3 -9.75 2.60 21.68
N SER A 4 -10.63 2.78 20.69
CA SER A 4 -10.20 2.89 19.31
C SER A 4 -9.40 4.18 19.12
N ILE A 5 -8.18 4.06 18.63
CA ILE A 5 -7.30 5.20 18.30
C ILE A 5 -7.97 6.12 17.28
N GLU A 6 -8.82 5.54 16.44
CA GLU A 6 -9.42 6.22 15.30
C GLU A 6 -10.56 7.17 15.66
N ASN A 7 -11.36 6.91 16.72
CA ASN A 7 -12.53 7.71 17.12
C ASN A 7 -13.44 8.17 15.96
N TRP A 8 -13.54 7.35 14.92
CA TRP A 8 -14.28 7.72 13.71
C TRP A 8 -15.79 7.63 13.92
N LYS A 9 -16.49 8.68 13.50
CA LYS A 9 -17.95 8.65 13.43
C LYS A 9 -18.41 8.06 12.10
N GLY A 10 -19.15 6.96 12.15
CA GLY A 10 -19.72 6.28 10.98
C GLY A 10 -18.68 5.54 10.12
N LEU A 11 -19.19 4.88 9.08
CA LEU A 11 -18.37 4.10 8.17
C LEU A 11 -17.45 4.99 7.32
N LYS A 12 -16.26 4.50 7.02
CA LYS A 12 -15.22 5.21 6.27
C LYS A 12 -14.86 4.45 5.01
N LYS A 13 -14.48 5.21 4.00
CA LYS A 13 -13.76 4.71 2.83
C LYS A 13 -12.26 4.97 3.04
N ILE A 14 -11.50 3.92 3.13
CA ILE A 14 -10.07 3.92 3.46
C ILE A 14 -9.28 3.54 2.22
N LEU A 15 -8.32 4.37 1.83
CA LEU A 15 -7.38 4.10 0.76
C LEU A 15 -6.01 3.84 1.36
N VAL A 16 -5.51 2.61 1.22
CA VAL A 16 -4.16 2.23 1.62
C VAL A 16 -3.25 2.33 0.39
N VAL A 17 -2.25 3.23 0.45
CA VAL A 17 -1.30 3.47 -0.64
C VAL A 17 0.09 3.08 -0.18
N LEU A 18 0.63 1.99 -0.70
CA LEU A 18 1.93 1.43 -0.31
C LEU A 18 2.76 1.07 -1.54
N ALA A 19 4.01 0.70 -1.33
CA ALA A 19 4.95 0.51 -2.41
C ALA A 19 4.74 -0.82 -3.16
N HIS A 20 4.65 -1.94 -2.40
CA HIS A 20 4.71 -3.28 -2.98
C HIS A 20 3.53 -4.15 -2.58
N PRO A 21 3.25 -5.24 -3.35
CA PRO A 21 2.48 -6.37 -2.83
C PRO A 21 3.09 -6.89 -1.53
N ASP A 22 2.27 -7.34 -0.58
CA ASP A 22 2.55 -7.76 0.80
C ASP A 22 2.70 -6.64 1.84
N ASP A 23 3.10 -5.43 1.48
CA ASP A 23 3.21 -4.31 2.42
C ASP A 23 1.95 -4.10 3.28
N PRO A 24 0.71 -4.12 2.71
CA PRO A 24 -0.51 -3.94 3.51
C PRO A 24 -0.66 -4.99 4.58
N GLU A 25 -0.41 -6.25 4.26
CA GLU A 25 -0.53 -7.38 5.16
C GLU A 25 0.55 -7.33 6.25
N PHE A 26 1.77 -7.00 5.85
CA PHE A 26 2.92 -6.95 6.74
C PHE A 26 2.81 -5.81 7.76
N PHE A 27 2.42 -4.61 7.32
CA PHE A 27 2.36 -3.44 8.19
C PHE A 27 1.03 -3.28 8.92
N LEU A 28 -0.09 -3.66 8.29
CA LEU A 28 -1.43 -3.26 8.71
C LEU A 28 -2.45 -4.41 8.74
N GLY A 29 -2.07 -5.66 8.46
CA GLY A 29 -3.00 -6.77 8.24
C GLY A 29 -4.08 -6.89 9.32
N ALA A 30 -3.70 -6.88 10.60
CA ALA A 30 -4.65 -6.94 11.71
C ALA A 30 -5.59 -5.71 11.76
N THR A 31 -5.06 -4.52 11.48
CA THR A 31 -5.83 -3.27 11.45
C THR A 31 -6.84 -3.27 10.30
N ILE A 32 -6.41 -3.71 9.12
CA ILE A 32 -7.27 -3.82 7.93
C ILE A 32 -8.40 -4.82 8.19
N ALA A 33 -8.10 -6.00 8.73
CA ALA A 33 -9.09 -7.00 9.08
C ALA A 33 -10.12 -6.46 10.10
N LYS A 34 -9.65 -5.71 11.10
CA LYS A 34 -10.53 -5.03 12.07
C LYS A 34 -11.47 -4.05 11.38
N TRP A 35 -10.92 -3.14 10.57
CA TRP A 35 -11.71 -2.13 9.86
C TRP A 35 -12.73 -2.75 8.90
N ALA A 36 -12.35 -3.82 8.19
CA ALA A 36 -13.26 -4.56 7.32
C ALA A 36 -14.41 -5.20 8.12
N ALA A 37 -14.09 -5.81 9.27
CA ALA A 37 -15.09 -6.41 10.16
C ALA A 37 -16.04 -5.36 10.77
N GLU A 38 -15.59 -4.12 10.95
CA GLU A 38 -16.39 -2.98 11.39
C GLU A 38 -17.25 -2.38 10.27
N GLY A 39 -17.12 -2.86 9.04
CA GLY A 39 -17.92 -2.48 7.87
C GLY A 39 -17.32 -1.31 7.07
N HIS A 40 -16.09 -0.88 7.33
CA HIS A 40 -15.41 0.12 6.52
C HIS A 40 -15.10 -0.43 5.12
N THR A 41 -15.11 0.43 4.10
CA THR A 41 -14.69 0.08 2.74
C THR A 41 -13.20 0.31 2.60
N ILE A 42 -12.43 -0.71 2.24
CA ILE A 42 -10.98 -0.65 2.15
C ILE A 42 -10.54 -0.91 0.72
N ASN A 43 -9.81 0.03 0.14
CA ASN A 43 -9.19 -0.10 -1.17
C ASN A 43 -7.68 0.04 -1.05
N TYR A 44 -6.96 -0.70 -1.89
CA TYR A 44 -5.50 -0.59 -2.00
C TYR A 44 -5.11 0.11 -3.30
N CYS A 45 -4.01 0.86 -3.24
CA CYS A 45 -3.24 1.32 -4.38
C CYS A 45 -1.77 0.99 -4.15
N LEU A 46 -1.27 -0.03 -4.82
CA LEU A 46 0.13 -0.45 -4.74
C LEU A 46 0.89 0.17 -5.90
N LEU A 47 2.01 0.83 -5.60
CA LEU A 47 2.73 1.65 -6.57
C LEU A 47 3.52 0.80 -7.55
N THR A 48 4.01 -0.36 -7.12
CA THR A 48 4.73 -1.34 -7.95
C THR A 48 4.00 -2.68 -7.97
N LYS A 49 4.48 -3.61 -8.76
CA LYS A 49 4.00 -4.99 -8.78
C LYS A 49 4.97 -5.95 -8.07
N GLY A 50 6.05 -5.41 -7.49
CA GLY A 50 7.03 -6.19 -6.74
C GLY A 50 7.81 -7.19 -7.60
N GLU A 51 8.05 -6.86 -8.85
CA GLU A 51 8.64 -7.76 -9.86
C GLU A 51 10.10 -8.15 -9.60
N LYS A 52 10.75 -7.49 -8.63
CA LYS A 52 12.10 -7.84 -8.17
C LYS A 52 12.11 -8.64 -6.85
N GLY A 53 10.94 -9.05 -6.35
CA GLY A 53 10.79 -9.77 -5.09
C GLY A 53 11.17 -11.24 -5.14
N THR A 54 12.11 -11.65 -5.99
CA THR A 54 12.64 -13.02 -6.03
C THR A 54 14.14 -13.05 -6.21
N ASN A 55 14.80 -14.06 -5.64
CA ASN A 55 16.21 -14.36 -5.86
C ASN A 55 16.40 -15.51 -6.88
N ASN A 56 15.33 -16.03 -7.47
CA ASN A 56 15.42 -17.09 -8.46
C ASN A 56 15.63 -16.51 -9.86
N PRO A 57 16.82 -16.70 -10.48
CA PRO A 57 17.13 -16.15 -11.80
C PRO A 57 16.36 -16.81 -12.95
N GLU A 58 15.74 -17.98 -12.71
CA GLU A 58 14.97 -18.72 -13.71
C GLU A 58 13.55 -18.15 -13.94
N ILE A 59 13.09 -17.28 -13.05
CA ILE A 59 11.76 -16.68 -13.13
C ILE A 59 11.89 -15.25 -13.64
N SER A 60 11.19 -14.91 -14.72
CA SER A 60 11.20 -13.57 -15.28
C SER A 60 10.46 -12.57 -14.36
N SER A 61 10.85 -11.29 -14.40
CA SER A 61 10.17 -10.22 -13.67
C SER A 61 8.67 -10.14 -14.00
N GLU A 62 8.29 -10.46 -15.23
CA GLU A 62 6.88 -10.49 -15.64
C GLU A 62 6.10 -11.62 -14.94
N GLU A 63 6.69 -12.80 -14.82
CA GLU A 63 6.08 -13.93 -14.11
C GLU A 63 5.97 -13.64 -12.62
N VAL A 64 7.02 -13.08 -12.00
CA VAL A 64 7.00 -12.63 -10.59
C VAL A 64 5.88 -11.61 -10.38
N SER A 65 5.79 -10.60 -11.23
CA SER A 65 4.74 -9.58 -11.18
C SER A 65 3.33 -10.19 -11.22
N LYS A 66 3.08 -11.13 -12.15
CA LYS A 66 1.78 -11.82 -12.24
C LYS A 66 1.46 -12.63 -10.98
N LEU A 67 2.44 -13.38 -10.50
CA LEU A 67 2.29 -14.20 -9.30
C LEU A 67 1.95 -13.33 -8.09
N ARG A 68 2.73 -12.28 -7.84
CA ARG A 68 2.54 -11.39 -6.69
C ARG A 68 1.20 -10.65 -6.73
N GLN A 69 0.71 -10.28 -7.91
CA GLN A 69 -0.63 -9.70 -8.04
C GLN A 69 -1.72 -10.71 -7.64
N ILE A 70 -1.61 -11.97 -8.05
CA ILE A 70 -2.56 -13.03 -7.67
C ILE A 70 -2.53 -13.27 -6.16
N GLU A 71 -1.34 -13.36 -5.58
CA GLU A 71 -1.14 -13.54 -4.13
C GLU A 71 -1.74 -12.37 -3.34
N GLN A 72 -1.50 -11.14 -3.80
CA GLN A 72 -2.05 -9.93 -3.18
C GLN A 72 -3.58 -9.89 -3.26
N ASP A 73 -4.17 -10.27 -4.39
CA ASP A 73 -5.63 -10.36 -4.54
C ASP A 73 -6.25 -11.40 -3.60
N LEU A 74 -5.57 -12.53 -3.40
CA LEU A 74 -6.00 -13.56 -2.44
C LEU A 74 -5.89 -13.07 -1.00
N ALA A 75 -4.77 -12.46 -0.64
CA ALA A 75 -4.55 -11.88 0.70
C ALA A 75 -5.59 -10.80 1.01
N GLY A 76 -5.81 -9.88 0.07
CA GLY A 76 -6.81 -8.83 0.20
C GLY A 76 -8.22 -9.37 0.42
N LYS A 77 -8.61 -10.44 -0.29
CA LYS A 77 -9.91 -11.12 -0.06
C LYS A 77 -10.04 -11.66 1.35
N VAL A 78 -8.98 -12.26 1.89
CA VAL A 78 -8.97 -12.77 3.28
C VAL A 78 -9.17 -11.64 4.28
N LEU A 79 -8.57 -10.47 4.03
CA LEU A 79 -8.67 -9.29 4.90
C LEU A 79 -9.95 -8.46 4.69
N GLY A 80 -10.78 -8.80 3.70
CA GLY A 80 -12.02 -8.05 3.40
C GLY A 80 -11.80 -6.77 2.59
N VAL A 81 -10.70 -6.69 1.85
CA VAL A 81 -10.40 -5.57 0.93
C VAL A 81 -11.35 -5.59 -0.26
N THR A 82 -11.90 -4.42 -0.60
CA THR A 82 -12.93 -4.28 -1.63
C THR A 82 -12.33 -4.22 -3.04
N HIS A 83 -11.21 -3.50 -3.19
CA HIS A 83 -10.57 -3.31 -4.48
C HIS A 83 -9.06 -3.10 -4.33
N ILE A 84 -8.29 -3.68 -5.24
CA ILE A 84 -6.84 -3.51 -5.31
C ILE A 84 -6.49 -2.94 -6.68
N ARG A 85 -5.72 -1.87 -6.70
CA ARG A 85 -5.13 -1.23 -7.87
C ARG A 85 -3.62 -1.37 -7.80
N PHE A 86 -3.02 -1.82 -8.88
CA PHE A 86 -1.58 -1.77 -9.08
C PHE A 86 -1.25 -0.64 -10.06
N LEU A 87 -0.20 0.12 -9.77
CA LEU A 87 0.43 1.03 -10.71
C LEU A 87 1.62 0.32 -11.37
N ASP A 88 2.20 0.96 -12.38
CA ASP A 88 3.24 0.37 -13.22
C ASP A 88 4.63 0.98 -12.93
N TYR A 89 4.90 1.39 -11.67
CA TYR A 89 6.24 1.82 -11.31
C TYR A 89 7.15 0.62 -11.09
N GLU A 90 8.41 0.77 -11.45
CA GLU A 90 9.42 -0.27 -11.32
C GLU A 90 9.81 -0.46 -9.85
N ASP A 91 9.78 -1.69 -9.36
CA ASP A 91 10.18 -2.08 -8.01
C ASP A 91 11.66 -1.71 -7.75
N GLY A 92 11.93 -1.04 -6.62
CA GLY A 92 13.23 -0.54 -6.23
C GLY A 92 13.64 0.80 -6.85
N TYR A 93 12.79 1.38 -7.73
CA TYR A 93 13.10 2.63 -8.45
C TYR A 93 12.05 3.72 -8.26
N LEU A 94 11.22 3.58 -7.24
CA LEU A 94 10.20 4.59 -6.96
C LEU A 94 10.83 5.92 -6.51
N VAL A 95 10.50 7.01 -7.21
CA VAL A 95 11.01 8.36 -6.92
C VAL A 95 9.83 9.33 -6.78
N PRO A 96 9.81 10.20 -5.75
CA PRO A 96 8.80 11.23 -5.58
C PRO A 96 8.99 12.36 -6.59
N THR A 97 8.37 12.22 -7.77
CA THR A 97 8.35 13.23 -8.83
C THR A 97 6.99 13.92 -8.91
N ILE A 98 6.89 14.98 -9.71
CA ILE A 98 5.61 15.63 -9.99
C ILE A 98 4.67 14.66 -10.72
N GLU A 99 5.18 13.80 -11.58
CA GLU A 99 4.40 12.82 -12.34
C GLU A 99 3.80 11.76 -11.41
N THR A 100 4.61 11.18 -10.50
CA THR A 100 4.12 10.20 -9.51
C THR A 100 3.08 10.84 -8.59
N ARG A 101 3.32 12.07 -8.13
CA ARG A 101 2.36 12.83 -7.32
C ARG A 101 1.03 13.04 -8.06
N LYS A 102 1.07 13.53 -9.31
CA LYS A 102 -0.15 13.72 -10.12
C LYS A 102 -0.97 12.44 -10.26
N GLN A 103 -0.30 11.30 -10.42
CA GLN A 103 -0.99 10.02 -10.53
C GLN A 103 -1.72 9.68 -9.23
N ILE A 104 -1.08 9.88 -8.06
CA ILE A 104 -1.72 9.64 -6.75
C ILE A 104 -2.84 10.64 -6.49
N VAL A 105 -2.67 11.92 -6.83
CA VAL A 105 -3.77 12.90 -6.81
C VAL A 105 -4.96 12.41 -7.63
N GLY A 106 -4.71 11.86 -8.82
CA GLY A 106 -5.75 11.26 -9.67
C GLY A 106 -6.48 10.10 -9.00
N VAL A 107 -5.74 9.21 -8.34
CA VAL A 107 -6.31 8.09 -7.57
C VAL A 107 -7.17 8.61 -6.42
N ILE A 108 -6.65 9.52 -5.59
CA ILE A 108 -7.38 10.10 -4.44
C ILE A 108 -8.67 10.78 -4.90
N ARG A 109 -8.60 11.59 -5.96
CA ARG A 109 -9.78 12.27 -6.51
C ARG A 109 -10.85 11.33 -7.06
N LYS A 110 -10.42 10.22 -7.67
CA LYS A 110 -11.32 9.19 -8.19
C LYS A 110 -11.94 8.38 -7.07
N GLU A 111 -11.14 7.94 -6.12
CA GLU A 111 -11.57 7.11 -5.00
C GLU A 111 -12.36 7.90 -3.95
N LYS A 112 -12.05 9.18 -3.76
CA LYS A 112 -12.65 10.06 -2.73
C LYS A 112 -12.66 9.40 -1.34
N PRO A 113 -11.51 8.98 -0.83
CA PRO A 113 -11.42 8.34 0.49
C PRO A 113 -11.67 9.36 1.60
N ASP A 114 -12.20 8.88 2.74
CA ASP A 114 -12.26 9.64 3.99
C ASP A 114 -10.91 9.61 4.71
N VAL A 115 -10.14 8.54 4.49
CA VAL A 115 -8.83 8.29 5.14
C VAL A 115 -7.85 7.75 4.10
N VAL A 116 -6.64 8.29 4.09
CA VAL A 116 -5.51 7.74 3.32
C VAL A 116 -4.46 7.25 4.30
N VAL A 117 -3.94 6.05 4.06
CA VAL A 117 -2.89 5.41 4.86
C VAL A 117 -1.68 5.15 3.97
N SER A 118 -0.50 5.50 4.46
CA SER A 118 0.77 5.24 3.76
C SER A 118 1.92 5.07 4.75
N CYS A 119 3.13 4.84 4.23
CA CYS A 119 4.35 4.78 5.02
C CYS A 119 4.75 6.16 5.56
N ASP A 120 5.47 6.17 6.69
CA ASP A 120 6.17 7.36 7.16
C ASP A 120 7.44 7.58 6.34
N PRO A 121 7.55 8.67 5.55
CA PRO A 121 8.73 8.92 4.72
C PRO A 121 9.98 9.29 5.52
N THR A 122 9.81 9.67 6.79
CA THR A 122 10.91 10.08 7.68
C THR A 122 11.53 8.91 8.44
N ASN A 123 10.89 7.75 8.42
CA ASN A 123 11.36 6.57 9.12
C ASN A 123 12.46 5.86 8.32
N TYR A 124 13.71 6.28 8.50
CA TYR A 124 14.90 5.69 7.86
C TYR A 124 15.34 4.39 8.53
N PHE A 125 15.18 4.30 9.84
CA PHE A 125 15.64 3.17 10.65
C PHE A 125 14.49 2.64 11.51
N PRO A 126 13.57 1.84 10.96
CA PRO A 126 12.46 1.28 11.72
C PRO A 126 12.92 0.33 12.83
N ARG A 127 14.16 -0.19 12.71
CA ARG A 127 14.90 -0.93 13.74
C ARG A 127 16.37 -0.56 13.67
N PRO A 128 17.15 -0.73 14.78
CA PRO A 128 18.56 -0.35 14.82
C PRO A 128 19.45 -1.03 13.78
N ASP A 129 19.07 -2.21 13.32
CA ASP A 129 19.80 -3.09 12.39
C ASP A 129 19.21 -3.11 10.97
N TYR A 130 18.25 -2.23 10.69
CA TYR A 130 17.52 -2.26 9.42
C TYR A 130 17.31 -0.86 8.84
N VAL A 131 17.76 -0.67 7.60
CA VAL A 131 17.48 0.53 6.81
C VAL A 131 16.18 0.32 6.04
N ASN A 132 15.23 1.23 6.21
CA ASN A 132 13.94 1.16 5.54
C ASN A 132 14.09 1.20 4.01
N HIS A 133 13.26 0.41 3.34
CA HIS A 133 13.26 0.35 1.87
C HIS A 133 13.07 1.74 1.26
N PRO A 134 13.86 2.13 0.22
CA PRO A 134 13.70 3.45 -0.40
C PRO A 134 12.30 3.68 -0.95
N ASP A 135 11.68 2.66 -1.56
CA ASP A 135 10.32 2.77 -2.10
C ASP A 135 9.26 3.01 -1.03
N HIS A 136 9.42 2.47 0.19
CA HIS A 136 8.49 2.76 1.29
C HIS A 136 8.51 4.24 1.65
N ARG A 137 9.71 4.83 1.75
CA ARG A 137 9.86 6.27 2.03
C ARG A 137 9.34 7.12 0.87
N ALA A 138 9.66 6.71 -0.37
CA ALA A 138 9.18 7.38 -1.58
C ALA A 138 7.65 7.35 -1.68
N ALA A 139 7.03 6.19 -1.42
CA ALA A 139 5.57 6.06 -1.38
C ALA A 139 4.94 7.01 -0.37
N GLY A 140 5.47 7.04 0.86
CA GLY A 140 5.02 7.96 1.90
C GLY A 140 5.14 9.43 1.48
N GLN A 141 6.28 9.83 0.89
CA GLN A 141 6.50 11.20 0.42
C GLN A 141 5.54 11.57 -0.73
N ILE A 142 5.34 10.69 -1.72
CA ILE A 142 4.42 10.91 -2.83
C ILE A 142 2.99 11.15 -2.32
N VAL A 143 2.57 10.35 -1.34
CA VAL A 143 1.21 10.44 -0.76
C VAL A 143 1.02 11.70 0.06
N LEU A 144 2.02 12.10 0.88
CA LEU A 144 1.95 13.33 1.67
C LEU A 144 1.91 14.58 0.80
N ASP A 145 2.58 14.53 -0.35
CA ASP A 145 2.63 15.65 -1.30
C ASP A 145 1.38 15.72 -2.21
N ALA A 146 0.55 14.67 -2.23
CA ALA A 146 -0.64 14.56 -3.09
C ALA A 146 -1.89 15.12 -2.42
#